data_267b86cd7725b8e47002f4f45c1c0f7f
#
_entry.id   267b86cd7725b8e47002f4f45c1c0f7f
#
_cell.length_a   1.000
_cell.length_b   1.000
_cell.length_c   1.000
_cell.angle_alpha   90.00
_cell.angle_beta   90.00
_cell.angle_gamma   90.00
#
_symmetry.space_group_name_H-M   'P 1'
#
loop_
_entity.id
_entity.type
_entity.pdbx_description
1 polymer ?
#
loop_
_entity_poly.entity_id
_entity_poly.type
_entity_poly.pdbx_seq_one_letter_code
_entity_poly.pdbx_strand_id
1 'polypeptide(L)'
;MEVENAVIPTQEQMAGFLAPGPDGPISMVNLLKFKDKASYDDSRETELTGAEAYAIYSRGVMKTLAKVGGKLVFSGEVSRLMLGEVEELWDSVAIAQYPSRAAMLEMMQLPEYQEISVHRSAGLAGQLNIETANAVIF
;
A
#
# COMPACT_ATOMS: atom_id res chain seq x y z
N MET A 1 -12.00 10.40 -15.93
CA MET A 1 -11.41 10.77 -14.62
C MET A 1 -9.92 10.47 -14.69
N GLU A 2 -9.11 11.49 -14.46
CA GLU A 2 -7.67 11.32 -14.45
C GLU A 2 -7.19 10.98 -13.04
N VAL A 3 -6.19 10.12 -12.96
CA VAL A 3 -5.62 9.67 -11.70
C VAL A 3 -4.11 9.90 -11.74
N GLU A 4 -3.58 10.57 -10.72
CA GLU A 4 -2.14 10.68 -10.53
C GLU A 4 -1.65 9.63 -9.54
N ASN A 5 -0.77 8.77 -10.01
CA ASN A 5 -0.13 7.77 -9.18
C ASN A 5 0.98 8.41 -8.35
N ALA A 6 1.14 7.91 -7.13
CA ALA A 6 2.29 8.26 -6.31
C ALA A 6 2.71 7.03 -5.50
N VAL A 7 3.94 7.04 -5.04
CA VAL A 7 4.47 5.96 -4.19
C VAL A 7 4.64 6.44 -2.75
N ILE A 8 4.74 7.75 -2.56
CA ILE A 8 4.83 8.37 -1.23
C ILE A 8 3.78 9.49 -1.12
N PRO A 9 3.25 9.76 0.09
CA PRO A 9 2.28 10.84 0.26
C PRO A 9 2.92 12.22 0.13
N THR A 10 2.11 13.21 -0.26
CA THR A 10 2.50 14.61 -0.22
C THR A 10 2.48 15.10 1.24
N GLN A 11 3.10 16.27 1.48
CA GLN A 11 3.04 16.91 2.81
C GLN A 11 1.60 17.19 3.23
N GLU A 12 0.76 17.64 2.30
CA GLU A 12 -0.65 17.91 2.56
C GLU A 12 -1.41 16.63 2.95
N GLN A 13 -1.18 15.54 2.22
CA GLN A 13 -1.80 14.25 2.53
C GLN A 13 -1.36 13.74 3.90
N MET A 14 -0.07 13.84 4.22
CA MET A 14 0.44 13.43 5.52
C MET A 14 -0.13 14.29 6.65
N ALA A 15 -0.21 15.61 6.47
CA ALA A 15 -0.79 16.50 7.44
C ALA A 15 -2.27 16.16 7.70
N GLY A 16 -3.03 15.86 6.64
CA GLY A 16 -4.42 15.44 6.76
C GLY A 16 -4.57 14.13 7.53
N PHE A 17 -3.67 13.18 7.33
CA PHE A 17 -3.68 11.90 8.03
C PHE A 17 -3.29 12.04 9.52
N LEU A 18 -2.49 13.03 9.86
CA LEU A 18 -2.11 13.34 11.24
C LEU A 18 -3.14 14.20 11.96
N ALA A 19 -4.03 14.87 11.24
CA ALA A 19 -5.09 15.68 11.81
C ALA A 19 -6.17 14.80 12.46
N PRO A 20 -7.04 15.36 13.35
CA PRO A 20 -8.17 14.62 13.87
C PRO A 20 -9.03 14.05 12.75
N GLY A 21 -9.41 12.79 12.89
CA GLY A 21 -10.17 12.07 11.87
C GLY A 21 -10.93 10.90 12.48
N PRO A 22 -11.16 9.82 11.70
CA PRO A 22 -11.87 8.66 12.21
C PRO A 22 -11.24 8.12 13.49
N ASP A 23 -12.05 7.82 14.48
CA ASP A 23 -11.63 7.09 15.66
C ASP A 23 -11.84 5.60 15.43
N GLY A 24 -10.89 4.79 15.90
CA GLY A 24 -10.96 3.34 15.78
C GLY A 24 -10.45 2.80 14.45
N PRO A 25 -10.94 1.61 14.04
CA PRO A 25 -10.34 0.89 12.91
C PRO A 25 -10.50 1.61 11.56
N ILE A 26 -9.46 1.53 10.77
CA ILE A 26 -9.46 1.97 9.38
C ILE A 26 -9.07 0.79 8.48
N SER A 27 -9.62 0.77 7.28
CA SER A 27 -9.22 -0.19 6.24
C SER A 27 -8.66 0.60 5.06
N MET A 28 -7.39 0.35 4.76
CA MET A 28 -6.67 1.05 3.70
C MET A 28 -6.79 0.24 2.42
N VAL A 29 -7.46 0.82 1.44
CA VAL A 29 -7.60 0.21 0.11
C VAL A 29 -6.41 0.64 -0.72
N ASN A 30 -5.61 -0.33 -1.16
CA ASN A 30 -4.44 -0.09 -1.98
C ASN A 30 -4.73 -0.55 -3.40
N LEU A 31 -4.62 0.38 -4.34
CA LEU A 31 -4.63 0.10 -5.76
C LEU A 31 -3.18 0.19 -6.23
N LEU A 32 -2.67 -0.89 -6.80
CA LEU A 32 -1.23 -1.04 -7.04
C LEU A 32 -0.92 -1.21 -8.51
N LYS A 33 0.09 -0.49 -8.97
CA LYS A 33 0.65 -0.61 -10.32
C LYS A 33 2.11 -0.98 -10.20
N PHE A 34 2.52 -2.08 -10.82
CA PHE A 34 3.90 -2.57 -10.72
C PHE A 34 4.75 -2.12 -11.90
N LYS A 35 6.04 -1.92 -11.63
CA LYS A 35 7.04 -1.75 -12.69
C LYS A 35 7.24 -3.08 -13.40
N ASP A 36 7.59 -3.03 -14.68
CA ASP A 36 7.96 -4.24 -15.42
C ASP A 36 9.21 -4.89 -14.80
N LYS A 37 10.22 -4.08 -14.49
CA LYS A 37 11.43 -4.50 -13.81
C LYS A 37 11.62 -3.67 -12.56
N ALA A 38 11.93 -4.33 -11.44
CA ALA A 38 12.20 -3.64 -10.19
C ALA A 38 13.42 -2.70 -10.34
N SER A 39 13.36 -1.57 -9.62
CA SER A 39 14.43 -0.59 -9.61
C SER A 39 14.60 -0.08 -8.18
N TYR A 40 15.74 -0.38 -7.58
CA TYR A 40 16.04 0.00 -6.21
C TYR A 40 16.73 1.35 -6.13
N ASP A 41 16.36 2.16 -5.13
CA ASP A 41 16.93 3.49 -4.95
C ASP A 41 18.42 3.46 -4.60
N ASP A 42 18.89 2.36 -4.02
CA ASP A 42 20.32 2.18 -3.69
C ASP A 42 21.16 1.70 -4.89
N SER A 43 20.53 1.65 -6.07
CA SER A 43 21.20 1.27 -7.32
C SER A 43 21.70 -0.18 -7.38
N ARG A 44 21.22 -1.05 -6.46
CA ARG A 44 21.55 -2.48 -6.54
C ARG A 44 21.02 -3.06 -7.85
N GLU A 45 21.77 -4.00 -8.41
CA GLU A 45 21.31 -4.75 -9.57
C GLU A 45 20.30 -5.82 -9.14
N THR A 46 19.29 -6.08 -9.98
CA THR A 46 18.29 -7.09 -9.71
C THR A 46 17.72 -7.64 -11.01
N GLU A 47 17.36 -8.91 -10.98
CA GLU A 47 16.60 -9.56 -12.06
C GLU A 47 15.10 -9.64 -11.74
N LEU A 48 14.67 -9.11 -10.59
CA LEU A 48 13.27 -9.18 -10.18
C LEU A 48 12.39 -8.29 -11.06
N THR A 49 11.16 -8.76 -11.30
CA THR A 49 10.09 -7.90 -11.81
C THR A 49 9.60 -6.99 -10.69
N GLY A 50 8.87 -5.94 -11.04
CA GLY A 50 8.24 -5.08 -10.04
C GLY A 50 7.31 -5.88 -9.12
N ALA A 51 6.50 -6.78 -9.69
CA ALA A 51 5.60 -7.63 -8.92
C ALA A 51 6.35 -8.56 -7.97
N GLU A 52 7.49 -9.10 -8.39
CA GLU A 52 8.31 -9.97 -7.53
C GLU A 52 8.92 -9.20 -6.36
N ALA A 53 9.42 -7.99 -6.60
CA ALA A 53 9.94 -7.13 -5.54
C ALA A 53 8.83 -6.78 -4.53
N TYR A 54 7.65 -6.41 -5.04
CA TYR A 54 6.51 -6.12 -4.17
C TYR A 54 6.06 -7.34 -3.37
N ALA A 55 6.18 -8.55 -3.93
CA ALA A 55 5.87 -9.78 -3.21
C ALA A 55 6.77 -9.99 -1.98
N ILE A 56 8.04 -9.58 -2.06
CA ILE A 56 8.95 -9.60 -0.91
C ILE A 56 8.42 -8.66 0.18
N TYR A 57 8.03 -7.44 -0.21
CA TYR A 57 7.41 -6.49 0.71
C TYR A 57 6.15 -7.08 1.35
N SER A 58 5.26 -7.67 0.56
CA SER A 58 3.99 -8.24 1.04
C SER A 58 4.20 -9.28 2.11
N ARG A 59 5.18 -10.16 1.94
CA ARG A 59 5.49 -11.18 2.95
C ARG A 59 5.98 -10.56 4.26
N GLY A 60 6.81 -9.53 4.15
CA GLY A 60 7.35 -8.85 5.33
C GLY A 60 6.32 -7.99 6.04
N VAL A 61 5.46 -7.29 5.30
CA VAL A 61 4.48 -6.37 5.88
C VAL A 61 3.42 -7.10 6.69
N MET A 62 3.11 -8.36 6.36
CA MET A 62 2.16 -9.14 7.15
C MET A 62 2.63 -9.29 8.60
N LYS A 63 3.94 -9.43 8.82
CA LYS A 63 4.52 -9.52 10.16
C LYS A 63 4.47 -8.19 10.90
N THR A 64 4.75 -7.09 10.20
CA THR A 64 4.71 -5.75 10.82
C THR A 64 3.29 -5.31 11.11
N LEU A 65 2.33 -5.66 10.25
CA LEU A 65 0.90 -5.44 10.52
C LEU A 65 0.49 -6.13 11.82
N ALA A 66 0.86 -7.40 11.98
CA ALA A 66 0.52 -8.15 13.19
C ALA A 66 1.06 -7.49 14.47
N LYS A 67 2.23 -6.86 14.40
CA LYS A 67 2.85 -6.19 15.56
C LYS A 67 2.03 -5.01 16.07
N VAL A 68 1.26 -4.37 15.20
CA VAL A 68 0.43 -3.21 15.57
C VAL A 68 -1.05 -3.55 15.63
N GLY A 69 -1.40 -4.83 15.62
CA GLY A 69 -2.77 -5.29 15.69
C GLY A 69 -3.54 -5.19 14.38
N GLY A 70 -2.81 -5.01 13.28
CA GLY A 70 -3.40 -4.96 11.94
C GLY A 70 -3.40 -6.31 11.25
N LYS A 71 -4.03 -6.36 10.10
CA LYS A 71 -4.07 -7.56 9.26
C LYS A 71 -4.40 -7.21 7.82
N LEU A 72 -3.97 -8.08 6.90
CA LEU A 72 -4.40 -8.03 5.52
C LEU A 72 -5.75 -8.75 5.43
N VAL A 73 -6.79 -8.04 4.97
CA VAL A 73 -8.14 -8.60 4.88
C VAL A 73 -8.52 -9.03 3.48
N PHE A 74 -7.82 -8.54 2.46
CA PHE A 74 -8.06 -8.92 1.08
C PHE A 74 -6.81 -8.65 0.23
N SER A 75 -6.56 -9.52 -0.73
CA SER A 75 -5.58 -9.30 -1.79
C SER A 75 -6.02 -10.04 -3.04
N GLY A 76 -5.95 -9.37 -4.18
CA GLY A 76 -6.34 -9.99 -5.44
C GLY A 76 -5.73 -9.29 -6.64
N GLU A 77 -5.52 -10.05 -7.71
CA GLU A 77 -5.06 -9.52 -8.98
C GLU A 77 -6.25 -8.93 -9.74
N VAL A 78 -6.06 -7.74 -10.31
CA VAL A 78 -7.06 -7.11 -11.15
C VAL A 78 -7.08 -7.84 -12.49
N SER A 79 -8.23 -8.34 -12.87
CA SER A 79 -8.37 -9.11 -14.12
C SER A 79 -9.07 -8.33 -15.22
N ARG A 80 -10.01 -7.47 -14.87
CA ARG A 80 -10.84 -6.82 -15.89
C ARG A 80 -11.63 -5.65 -15.31
N LEU A 81 -11.72 -4.58 -16.09
CA LEU A 81 -12.65 -3.49 -15.80
C LEU A 81 -14.01 -3.87 -16.43
N MET A 82 -14.99 -4.09 -15.58
CA MET A 82 -16.33 -4.46 -16.03
C MET A 82 -17.18 -3.24 -16.41
N LEU A 83 -16.98 -2.14 -15.70
CA LEU A 83 -17.81 -0.95 -15.84
C LEU A 83 -16.95 0.29 -15.61
N GLY A 84 -17.24 1.34 -16.34
CA GLY A 84 -16.56 2.61 -16.21
C GLY A 84 -15.33 2.71 -17.10
N GLU A 85 -14.62 3.83 -16.98
CA GLU A 85 -13.41 4.09 -17.74
C GLU A 85 -12.33 4.64 -16.81
N VAL A 86 -11.09 4.27 -17.08
CA VAL A 86 -9.93 4.75 -16.37
C VAL A 86 -8.76 4.79 -17.37
N GLU A 87 -7.84 5.71 -17.16
CA GLU A 87 -6.72 5.94 -18.09
C GLU A 87 -5.82 4.72 -18.20
N GLU A 88 -5.61 4.03 -17.10
CA GLU A 88 -4.82 2.82 -17.03
C GLU A 88 -5.34 1.96 -15.87
N LEU A 89 -5.53 0.68 -16.12
CA LEU A 89 -6.06 -0.21 -15.11
C LEU A 89 -4.96 -0.64 -14.15
N TRP A 90 -5.31 -0.76 -12.88
CA TRP A 90 -4.42 -1.22 -11.83
C TRP A 90 -4.11 -2.71 -11.97
N ASP A 91 -2.97 -3.14 -11.40
CA ASP A 91 -2.55 -4.54 -11.45
C ASP A 91 -3.08 -5.37 -10.30
N SER A 92 -3.22 -4.77 -9.12
CA SER A 92 -3.61 -5.48 -7.90
C SER A 92 -4.34 -4.58 -6.94
N VAL A 93 -5.18 -5.21 -6.11
CA VAL A 93 -5.87 -4.57 -4.98
C VAL A 93 -5.49 -5.30 -3.71
N ALA A 94 -5.13 -4.56 -2.68
CA ALA A 94 -4.88 -5.12 -1.35
C ALA A 94 -5.54 -4.21 -0.31
N ILE A 95 -6.19 -4.82 0.68
CA ILE A 95 -6.85 -4.07 1.76
C ILE A 95 -6.22 -4.49 3.09
N ALA A 96 -5.61 -3.52 3.76
CA ALA A 96 -5.01 -3.71 5.07
C ALA A 96 -5.82 -2.97 6.13
N GLN A 97 -6.15 -3.67 7.21
CA GLN A 97 -6.89 -3.10 8.32
C GLN A 97 -5.93 -2.78 9.46
N TYR A 98 -6.12 -1.61 10.06
CA TYR A 98 -5.38 -1.16 11.25
C TYR A 98 -6.37 -0.80 12.35
N PRO A 99 -6.00 -0.99 13.63
CA PRO A 99 -6.86 -0.57 14.75
C PRO A 99 -7.13 0.95 14.76
N SER A 100 -6.21 1.73 14.18
CA SER A 100 -6.30 3.18 14.16
C SER A 100 -5.27 3.75 13.17
N ARG A 101 -5.40 5.04 12.85
CA ARG A 101 -4.36 5.77 12.11
C ARG A 101 -3.02 5.72 12.84
N ALA A 102 -3.06 5.87 14.16
CA ALA A 102 -1.85 5.85 14.99
C ALA A 102 -1.12 4.51 14.86
N ALA A 103 -1.85 3.39 14.80
CA ALA A 103 -1.25 2.08 14.62
C ALA A 103 -0.52 1.95 13.27
N MET A 104 -1.10 2.49 12.20
CA MET A 104 -0.45 2.50 10.89
C MET A 104 0.85 3.31 10.92
N LEU A 105 0.81 4.49 11.54
CA LEU A 105 2.00 5.34 11.66
C LEU A 105 3.08 4.67 12.52
N GLU A 106 2.67 3.99 13.58
CA GLU A 106 3.57 3.21 14.44
C GLU A 106 4.26 2.10 13.63
N MET A 107 3.51 1.36 12.81
CA MET A 107 4.07 0.32 11.95
C MET A 107 5.15 0.89 11.02
N MET A 108 4.87 2.05 10.42
CA MET A 108 5.80 2.69 9.49
C MET A 108 7.11 3.12 10.16
N GLN A 109 7.12 3.29 11.48
CA GLN A 109 8.31 3.64 12.26
C GLN A 109 9.12 2.41 12.68
N LEU A 110 8.58 1.20 12.56
CA LEU A 110 9.29 -0.01 12.95
C LEU A 110 10.53 -0.21 12.06
N PRO A 111 11.69 -0.53 12.64
CA PRO A 111 12.88 -0.84 11.84
C PRO A 111 12.64 -1.95 10.82
N GLU A 112 11.86 -2.97 11.18
CA GLU A 112 11.51 -4.08 10.31
C GLU A 112 10.70 -3.61 9.09
N TYR A 113 9.79 -2.65 9.29
CA TYR A 113 9.03 -2.07 8.19
C TYR A 113 9.93 -1.27 7.26
N GLN A 114 10.78 -0.42 7.83
CA GLN A 114 11.70 0.39 7.03
C GLN A 114 12.63 -0.48 6.19
N GLU A 115 13.06 -1.61 6.74
CA GLU A 115 13.92 -2.56 6.02
C GLU A 115 13.22 -3.16 4.81
N ILE A 116 11.95 -3.55 4.92
CA ILE A 116 11.21 -4.15 3.79
C ILE A 116 10.64 -3.11 2.83
N SER A 117 10.49 -1.86 3.26
CA SER A 117 9.87 -0.81 2.43
C SER A 117 10.66 -0.52 1.14
N VAL A 118 11.93 -0.85 1.11
CA VAL A 118 12.76 -0.69 -0.11
C VAL A 118 12.23 -1.55 -1.26
N HIS A 119 11.67 -2.71 -0.95
CA HIS A 119 11.10 -3.62 -1.95
C HIS A 119 9.76 -3.10 -2.48
N ARG A 120 8.99 -2.43 -1.63
CA ARG A 120 7.76 -1.75 -2.04
C ARG A 120 8.08 -0.67 -3.08
N SER A 121 8.99 0.24 -2.76
CA SER A 121 9.39 1.33 -3.66
C SER A 121 10.03 0.81 -4.94
N ALA A 122 10.81 -0.25 -4.84
CA ALA A 122 11.46 -0.85 -6.00
C ALA A 122 10.47 -1.44 -6.99
N GLY A 123 9.35 -1.96 -6.50
CA GLY A 123 8.37 -2.66 -7.33
C GLY A 123 7.23 -1.80 -7.86
N LEU A 124 6.89 -0.70 -7.19
CA LEU A 124 5.72 0.11 -7.53
C LEU A 124 6.01 1.16 -8.58
N ALA A 125 5.24 1.15 -9.66
CA ALA A 125 5.17 2.24 -10.63
C ALA A 125 4.18 3.32 -10.15
N GLY A 126 3.21 2.94 -9.33
CA GLY A 126 2.24 3.86 -8.74
C GLY A 126 1.34 3.16 -7.76
N GLN A 127 0.66 3.96 -6.96
CA GLN A 127 -0.27 3.46 -5.95
C GLN A 127 -1.31 4.52 -5.63
N LEU A 128 -2.53 4.09 -5.36
CA LEU A 128 -3.47 4.86 -4.57
C LEU A 128 -3.67 4.12 -3.26
N ASN A 129 -3.63 4.86 -2.16
CA ASN A 129 -3.85 4.33 -0.81
C ASN A 129 -5.02 5.12 -0.23
N ILE A 130 -6.17 4.47 -0.11
CA ILE A 130 -7.43 5.13 0.21
C ILE A 130 -7.88 4.69 1.59
N GLU A 131 -8.00 5.65 2.51
CA GLU A 131 -8.53 5.38 3.84
C GLU A 131 -10.04 5.17 3.77
N THR A 132 -10.50 4.08 4.36
CA THR A 132 -11.91 3.85 4.62
C THR A 132 -12.14 3.64 6.11
N ALA A 133 -13.31 4.00 6.59
CA ALA A 133 -13.69 3.90 8.00
C ALA A 133 -15.08 3.29 8.10
N ASN A 134 -15.49 2.92 9.31
CA ASN A 134 -16.83 2.39 9.58
C ASN A 134 -17.18 1.16 8.73
N ALA A 135 -16.22 0.24 8.61
CA ALA A 135 -16.40 -0.97 7.82
C ALA A 135 -17.59 -1.79 8.34
N VAL A 136 -18.37 -2.33 7.40
CA VAL A 136 -19.45 -3.26 7.71
C VAL A 136 -18.95 -4.66 7.39
N ILE A 137 -19.10 -5.56 8.36
CA ILE A 137 -18.70 -6.96 8.21
C ILE A 137 -19.95 -7.79 7.97
N PHE A 138 -19.95 -8.56 6.91
CA PHE A 138 -21.07 -9.41 6.52
C PHE A 138 -20.83 -10.86 6.93
#